data_1f0716fb28cd34ae19860cb1742e2711
#
_entry.id   1f0716fb28cd34ae19860cb1742e2711
#
_cell.length_a   1.000
_cell.length_b   1.000
_cell.length_c   1.000
_cell.angle_alpha   90.00
_cell.angle_beta   90.00
_cell.angle_gamma   90.00
#
_symmetry.space_group_name_H-M   'P 1'
#
loop_
_entity.id
_entity.type
_entity.pdbx_description
1 polymer ?
#
loop_
_entity_poly.entity_id
_entity_poly.type
_entity_poly.pdbx_seq_one_letter_code
_entity_poly.pdbx_strand_id
1 'polypeptide(L)'
;MKFKEGGFTFEENETGYAVYKSRTYLGSIRAMKESNGRHCFVLGFDRRKTPATYRGMVTAAKALNAIAAMKREAEKKGWELEEVILRAWDRRPLRIPGDE
;
A
#
# COMPACT_ATOMS: atom_id res chain seq x y z
N MET A 1 -17.99 6.75 -4.17
CA MET A 1 -17.29 7.79 -4.95
C MET A 1 -16.02 7.25 -5.54
N LYS A 2 -15.69 7.62 -6.74
CA LYS A 2 -14.53 7.12 -7.44
C LYS A 2 -13.78 8.30 -8.05
N PHE A 3 -12.45 8.34 -7.88
CA PHE A 3 -11.64 9.43 -8.43
C PHE A 3 -10.26 8.94 -8.81
N LYS A 4 -9.55 9.75 -9.60
CA LYS A 4 -8.20 9.41 -10.05
C LYS A 4 -7.20 10.38 -9.44
N GLU A 5 -6.06 9.84 -9.01
CA GLU A 5 -4.96 10.64 -8.49
C GLU A 5 -3.66 9.86 -8.61
N GLY A 6 -2.61 10.54 -9.04
CA GLY A 6 -1.28 9.94 -9.12
C GLY A 6 -1.17 8.73 -10.04
N GLY A 7 -2.06 8.61 -11.03
CA GLY A 7 -2.07 7.49 -11.95
C GLY A 7 -2.88 6.29 -11.47
N PHE A 8 -3.58 6.44 -10.35
CA PHE A 8 -4.40 5.38 -9.78
C PHE A 8 -5.85 5.83 -9.70
N THR A 9 -6.75 4.85 -9.67
CA THR A 9 -8.17 5.09 -9.42
C THR A 9 -8.50 4.59 -8.04
N PHE A 10 -9.17 5.43 -7.25
CA PHE A 10 -9.57 5.11 -5.89
C PHE A 10 -11.08 5.06 -5.82
N GLU A 11 -11.60 4.01 -5.20
CA GLU A 11 -13.03 3.86 -4.98
C GLU A 11 -13.28 3.76 -3.49
N GLU A 12 -13.97 4.73 -2.93
CA GLU A 12 -14.23 4.77 -1.50
C GLU A 12 -15.04 3.57 -1.03
N ASN A 13 -14.68 3.01 0.11
CA ASN A 13 -15.43 1.95 0.77
C ASN A 13 -15.52 2.27 2.27
N GLU A 14 -16.04 1.35 3.06
CA GLU A 14 -16.31 1.60 4.47
C GLU A 14 -15.08 1.92 5.30
N THR A 15 -13.92 1.38 4.94
CA THR A 15 -12.71 1.51 5.75
C THR A 15 -11.62 2.34 5.09
N GLY A 16 -11.77 2.68 3.82
CA GLY A 16 -10.78 3.43 3.09
C GLY A 16 -11.07 3.44 1.61
N TYR A 17 -10.18 2.84 0.81
CA TYR A 17 -10.33 2.85 -0.64
C TYR A 17 -9.91 1.54 -1.27
N ALA A 18 -10.64 1.13 -2.30
CA ALA A 18 -10.15 0.13 -3.24
C ALA A 18 -9.30 0.84 -4.27
N VAL A 19 -8.19 0.24 -4.66
CA VAL A 19 -7.19 0.88 -5.53
C VAL A 19 -7.05 0.10 -6.83
N TYR A 20 -7.10 0.83 -7.93
CA TYR A 20 -6.95 0.26 -9.27
C TYR A 20 -5.88 1.01 -10.04
N LYS A 21 -5.20 0.32 -10.93
CA LYS A 21 -4.33 0.94 -11.92
C LYS A 21 -4.85 0.51 -13.27
N SER A 22 -5.27 1.49 -14.09
CA SER A 22 -6.04 1.22 -15.30
C SER A 22 -7.27 0.42 -14.92
N ARG A 23 -7.42 -0.80 -15.38
CA ARG A 23 -8.58 -1.64 -15.05
C ARG A 23 -8.22 -2.77 -14.09
N THR A 24 -6.99 -2.76 -13.57
CA THR A 24 -6.51 -3.82 -12.72
C THR A 24 -6.69 -3.46 -11.26
N TYR A 25 -7.40 -4.29 -10.52
CA TYR A 25 -7.54 -4.13 -9.08
C TYR A 25 -6.21 -4.49 -8.40
N LEU A 26 -5.67 -3.56 -7.62
CA LEU A 26 -4.41 -3.77 -6.92
C LEU A 26 -4.60 -4.21 -5.47
N GLY A 27 -5.72 -3.87 -4.88
CA GLY A 27 -5.97 -4.14 -3.49
C GLY A 27 -6.66 -2.97 -2.82
N SER A 28 -6.72 -2.99 -1.50
CA SER A 28 -7.35 -1.92 -0.75
C SER A 28 -6.37 -1.29 0.23
N ILE A 29 -6.65 -0.04 0.60
CA ILE A 29 -5.94 0.65 1.65
C ILE A 29 -6.96 1.06 2.71
N ARG A 30 -6.54 1.04 3.96
CA ARG A 30 -7.41 1.32 5.09
C ARG A 30 -6.93 2.59 5.79
N ALA A 31 -7.85 3.52 5.99
CA ALA A 31 -7.53 4.77 6.70
C ALA A 31 -7.39 4.50 8.19
N MET A 32 -6.37 5.10 8.80
CA MET A 32 -6.22 5.04 10.24
C MET A 32 -5.42 6.25 10.74
N LYS A 33 -5.25 6.33 12.04
CA LYS A 33 -4.47 7.39 12.66
C LYS A 33 -3.28 6.81 13.41
N GLU A 34 -2.15 7.48 13.29
CA GLU A 34 -0.98 7.16 14.10
C GLU A 34 -1.20 7.62 15.54
N SER A 35 -0.34 7.19 16.45
CA SER A 35 -0.47 7.54 17.86
C SER A 35 -0.43 9.05 18.10
N ASN A 36 0.18 9.81 17.22
CA ASN A 36 0.22 11.27 17.31
C ASN A 36 -1.00 11.95 16.67
N GLY A 37 -2.01 11.18 16.25
CA GLY A 37 -3.22 11.70 15.64
C GLY A 37 -3.13 11.98 14.16
N ARG A 38 -1.97 11.73 13.53
CA ARG A 38 -1.78 11.98 12.11
C ARG A 38 -2.48 10.90 11.28
N HIS A 39 -3.20 11.34 10.25
CA HIS A 39 -3.85 10.40 9.34
C HIS A 39 -2.83 9.67 8.49
N CYS A 40 -3.07 8.38 8.31
CA CYS A 40 -2.22 7.53 7.49
C CYS A 40 -3.05 6.40 6.90
N PHE A 41 -2.41 5.58 6.08
CA PHE A 41 -3.05 4.42 5.46
C PHE A 41 -2.21 3.18 5.70
N VAL A 42 -2.87 2.04 5.83
CA VAL A 42 -2.23 0.74 5.84
C VAL A 42 -2.79 -0.08 4.71
N LEU A 43 -2.00 -1.04 4.21
CA LEU A 43 -2.46 -1.93 3.15
C LEU A 43 -3.48 -2.89 3.75
N GLY A 44 -4.60 -3.08 3.06
CA GLY A 44 -5.70 -3.85 3.60
C GLY A 44 -5.37 -5.29 3.96
N PHE A 45 -4.39 -5.88 3.26
CA PHE A 45 -3.99 -7.26 3.54
C PHE A 45 -2.86 -7.37 4.58
N ASP A 46 -2.29 -6.25 5.00
CA ASP A 46 -1.19 -6.25 5.97
C ASP A 46 -1.75 -6.46 7.37
N ARG A 47 -1.60 -7.66 7.88
CA ARG A 47 -2.13 -8.05 9.18
C ARG A 47 -1.05 -8.23 10.23
N ARG A 48 0.13 -7.69 9.97
CA ARG A 48 1.20 -7.74 10.95
C ARG A 48 0.81 -6.93 12.18
N LYS A 49 1.38 -7.27 13.30
CA LYS A 49 1.10 -6.56 14.55
C LYS A 49 1.45 -5.08 14.42
N THR A 50 2.54 -4.78 13.73
CA THR A 50 2.94 -3.40 13.43
C THR A 50 2.99 -3.25 11.92
N PRO A 51 1.86 -2.95 11.28
CA PRO A 51 1.82 -2.84 9.83
C PRO A 51 2.56 -1.60 9.35
N ALA A 52 3.03 -1.66 8.11
CA ALA A 52 3.63 -0.52 7.46
C ALA A 52 2.57 0.55 7.23
N THR A 53 2.88 1.80 7.52
CA THR A 53 1.96 2.92 7.35
C THR A 53 2.45 3.84 6.24
N TYR A 54 1.51 4.47 5.55
CA TYR A 54 1.79 5.39 4.47
C TYR A 54 0.97 6.66 4.69
N ARG A 55 1.59 7.82 4.52
CA ARG A 55 0.93 9.08 4.82
C ARG A 55 -0.04 9.57 3.76
N GLY A 56 0.09 9.08 2.55
CA GLY A 56 -0.78 9.50 1.47
C GLY A 56 -1.35 8.31 0.74
N MET A 57 -2.56 8.46 0.19
CA MET A 57 -3.18 7.38 -0.54
C MET A 57 -2.39 7.01 -1.80
N VAL A 58 -1.77 7.97 -2.46
CA VAL A 58 -0.95 7.69 -3.64
C VAL A 58 0.28 6.88 -3.26
N THR A 59 0.91 7.21 -2.13
CA THR A 59 2.08 6.45 -1.65
C THR A 59 1.67 5.02 -1.31
N ALA A 60 0.53 4.84 -0.66
CA ALA A 60 0.00 3.52 -0.37
C ALA A 60 -0.31 2.75 -1.66
N ALA A 61 -0.88 3.42 -2.65
CA ALA A 61 -1.17 2.82 -3.94
C ALA A 61 0.10 2.38 -4.67
N LYS A 62 1.15 3.17 -4.60
CA LYS A 62 2.45 2.80 -5.18
C LYS A 62 3.00 1.55 -4.52
N ALA A 63 2.82 1.43 -3.20
CA ALA A 63 3.25 0.23 -2.49
C ALA A 63 2.46 -0.99 -2.95
N LEU A 64 1.15 -0.86 -3.11
CA LEU A 64 0.33 -1.95 -3.64
C LEU A 64 0.78 -2.37 -5.03
N ASN A 65 1.10 -1.41 -5.88
CA ASN A 65 1.56 -1.70 -7.22
C ASN A 65 2.90 -2.45 -7.21
N ALA A 66 3.82 -2.03 -6.35
CA ALA A 66 5.10 -2.71 -6.19
C ALA A 66 4.90 -4.14 -5.69
N ILE A 67 3.99 -4.34 -4.74
CA ILE A 67 3.70 -5.67 -4.21
C ILE A 67 3.08 -6.56 -5.28
N ALA A 68 2.21 -6.01 -6.11
CA ALA A 68 1.61 -6.76 -7.21
C ALA A 68 2.68 -7.30 -8.17
N ALA A 69 3.70 -6.49 -8.45
CA ALA A 69 4.82 -6.93 -9.27
C ALA A 69 5.64 -8.00 -8.55
N MET A 70 5.87 -7.82 -7.26
CA MET A 70 6.67 -8.76 -6.47
C MET A 70 5.96 -10.07 -6.22
N LYS A 71 4.63 -10.08 -6.21
CA LYS A 71 3.88 -11.34 -6.07
C LYS A 71 4.19 -12.32 -7.18
N ARG A 72 4.39 -11.83 -8.38
CA ARG A 72 4.75 -12.69 -9.51
C ARG A 72 6.12 -13.32 -9.30
N GLU A 73 7.08 -12.57 -8.76
CA GLU A 73 8.37 -13.12 -8.41
C GLU A 73 8.26 -14.09 -7.24
N ALA A 74 7.44 -13.75 -6.26
CA ALA A 74 7.25 -14.57 -5.08
C ALA A 74 6.72 -15.95 -5.42
N GLU A 75 5.78 -16.03 -6.36
CA GLU A 75 5.25 -17.31 -6.83
C GLU A 75 6.33 -18.19 -7.43
N LYS A 76 7.29 -17.58 -8.11
CA LYS A 76 8.40 -18.32 -8.71
C LYS A 76 9.43 -18.73 -7.67
N LYS A 77 9.64 -17.93 -6.63
CA LYS A 77 10.70 -18.13 -5.65
C LYS A 77 10.21 -18.68 -4.32
N GLY A 78 8.91 -18.80 -4.15
CA GLY A 78 8.34 -19.32 -2.91
C GLY A 78 8.43 -18.39 -1.72
N TRP A 79 8.47 -17.08 -1.95
CA TRP A 79 8.49 -16.10 -0.86
C TRP A 79 7.15 -16.07 -0.13
N GLU A 80 7.19 -15.85 1.17
CA GLU A 80 5.99 -15.65 1.94
C GLU A 80 5.50 -14.22 1.82
N LEU A 81 4.22 -13.99 2.13
CA LEU A 81 3.59 -12.69 1.99
C LEU A 81 4.31 -11.60 2.80
N GLU A 82 4.74 -11.91 4.02
CA GLU A 82 5.45 -10.94 4.83
C GLU A 82 6.76 -10.51 4.20
N GLU A 83 7.47 -11.43 3.59
CA GLU A 83 8.70 -11.11 2.90
C GLU A 83 8.45 -10.18 1.72
N VAL A 84 7.36 -10.41 0.99
CA VAL A 84 6.96 -9.54 -0.11
C VAL A 84 6.69 -8.13 0.40
N ILE A 85 5.98 -8.01 1.50
CA ILE A 85 5.66 -6.71 2.10
C ILE A 85 6.94 -5.98 2.50
N LEU A 86 7.85 -6.67 3.16
CA LEU A 86 9.11 -6.08 3.60
C LEU A 86 9.95 -5.60 2.43
N ARG A 87 10.02 -6.39 1.36
CA ARG A 87 10.78 -6.01 0.17
C ARG A 87 10.16 -4.80 -0.52
N ALA A 88 8.84 -4.73 -0.56
CA ALA A 88 8.14 -3.58 -1.12
C ALA A 88 8.41 -2.33 -0.29
N TRP A 89 8.42 -2.48 1.02
CA TRP A 89 8.73 -1.37 1.93
C TRP A 89 10.14 -0.84 1.71
N ASP A 90 11.10 -1.74 1.57
CA ASP A 90 12.49 -1.36 1.36
C ASP A 90 12.72 -0.65 0.02
N ARG A 91 11.87 -0.92 -0.96
CA ARG A 91 11.94 -0.29 -2.27
C ARG A 91 11.06 0.95 -2.39
N ARG A 92 10.46 1.35 -1.30
CA ARG A 92 9.61 2.52 -1.27
C ARG A 92 10.41 3.75 -1.74
N PRO A 93 9.87 4.50 -2.70
CA PRO A 93 10.59 5.68 -3.19
C PRO A 93 10.67 6.76 -2.11
N LEU A 94 11.69 7.60 -2.23
CA LEU A 94 11.82 8.77 -1.38
C LEU A 94 11.97 8.48 0.11
N ARG A 95 12.80 7.53 0.45
CA ARG A 95 13.21 7.37 1.82
C ARG A 95 14.20 8.48 2.15
N ILE A 96 13.67 9.58 2.57
CA ILE A 96 14.47 10.74 2.93
C ILE A 96 14.74 10.67 4.42
N PRO A 97 16.00 10.84 4.87
CA PRO A 97 16.29 10.88 6.29
C PRO A 97 15.41 11.90 6.98
N GLY A 98 14.73 11.49 8.04
CA GLY A 98 13.82 12.35 8.76
C GLY A 98 12.39 12.31 8.26
N ASP A 99 12.12 11.56 7.20
CA ASP A 99 10.78 11.43 6.64
C ASP A 99 10.03 10.23 7.24
N GLU A 100 10.71 9.46 8.01
CA GLU A 100 10.12 8.32 8.70
C GLU A 100 9.28 8.72 9.89
#